data_a41d5f351e7c7b3a2a26dbb682167668
#
_entry.id   a41d5f351e7c7b3a2a26dbb682167668
#
_cell.length_a   1.000
_cell.length_b   1.000
_cell.length_c   1.000
_cell.angle_alpha   90.00
_cell.angle_beta   90.00
_cell.angle_gamma   90.00
#
_symmetry.space_group_name_H-M   'P 1'
#
loop_
_entity.id
_entity.type
_entity.pdbx_description
1 polymer ?
#
loop_
_entity_poly.entity_id
_entity_poly.type
_entity_poly.pdbx_seq_one_letter_code
_entity_poly.pdbx_strand_id
1 'polypeptide(L)'
;KTTFEGEYYNLPYSGEDSSGLGKPLKLIEEPLRKNIPIYLAAIGPKNIELTAEIADGWLPFMYSPTLGDKFFDQFLNKGFEKSGIPNKKDIFNISAPVFAKLCDESERESYLVTARNNYTLYVGGMGAKDKNFYFNLMCEYGYEDVASQIQELYLKGEKTEAEGLFPDDLLDDLTLVGSKDRIKE
;
A
#
# COMPACT_ATOMS: atom_id res chain seq x y z
N LYS A 1 -29.08 -9.58 -4.33
CA LYS A 1 -29.84 -8.38 -4.74
C LYS A 1 -29.18 -7.19 -4.07
N THR A 2 -28.67 -6.28 -4.87
CA THR A 2 -28.02 -5.08 -4.33
C THR A 2 -29.05 -3.95 -4.31
N THR A 3 -29.37 -3.47 -3.12
CA THR A 3 -30.12 -2.25 -2.91
C THR A 3 -29.23 -1.28 -2.14
N PHE A 4 -29.26 -0.02 -2.50
CA PHE A 4 -28.52 1.04 -1.81
C PHE A 4 -29.31 2.34 -1.90
N GLU A 5 -29.46 3.02 -0.78
CA GLU A 5 -30.09 4.34 -0.68
C GLU A 5 -29.04 5.30 -0.10
N GLY A 6 -28.51 6.18 -0.94
CA GLY A 6 -27.49 7.16 -0.59
C GLY A 6 -27.89 8.56 -1.04
N GLU A 7 -27.12 9.53 -0.59
CA GLU A 7 -27.34 10.95 -0.92
C GLU A 7 -27.20 11.22 -2.43
N TYR A 8 -26.22 10.57 -3.08
CA TYR A 8 -25.89 10.79 -4.50
C TYR A 8 -26.29 9.66 -5.41
N TYR A 9 -26.42 8.44 -4.89
CA TYR A 9 -26.70 7.24 -5.67
C TYR A 9 -27.77 6.39 -4.99
N ASN A 10 -28.72 5.90 -5.78
CA ASN A 10 -29.72 4.94 -5.33
C ASN A 10 -29.75 3.72 -6.26
N LEU A 11 -29.82 2.54 -5.67
CA LEU A 11 -29.92 1.28 -6.41
C LEU A 11 -31.12 0.45 -5.90
N PRO A 12 -32.04 -0.01 -6.78
CA PRO A 12 -32.11 0.30 -8.21
C PRO A 12 -32.42 1.78 -8.46
N TYR A 13 -31.91 2.31 -9.56
CA TYR A 13 -32.18 3.70 -9.94
C TYR A 13 -33.64 3.91 -10.30
N SER A 14 -34.25 4.98 -9.79
CA SER A 14 -35.67 5.30 -9.93
C SER A 14 -35.93 6.71 -10.48
N GLY A 15 -34.95 7.38 -11.08
CA GLY A 15 -35.10 8.71 -11.70
C GLY A 15 -35.98 8.68 -12.98
N GLU A 16 -36.25 9.86 -13.58
CA GLU A 16 -37.17 10.04 -14.70
C GLU A 16 -36.79 9.21 -15.94
N ASP A 17 -35.48 8.97 -16.15
CA ASP A 17 -34.93 8.16 -17.26
C ASP A 17 -34.66 6.70 -16.87
N SER A 18 -35.17 6.23 -15.74
CA SER A 18 -35.05 4.84 -15.36
C SER A 18 -35.87 3.93 -16.29
N SER A 19 -35.42 2.67 -16.44
CA SER A 19 -36.20 1.65 -17.16
C SER A 19 -37.53 1.31 -16.51
N GLY A 20 -37.83 1.85 -15.32
CA GLY A 20 -39.05 1.61 -14.55
C GLY A 20 -39.18 0.21 -13.96
N LEU A 21 -38.20 -0.66 -14.14
CA LEU A 21 -38.28 -2.04 -13.67
C LEU A 21 -38.18 -2.18 -12.16
N GLY A 22 -37.57 -1.21 -11.47
CA GLY A 22 -37.40 -1.22 -10.00
C GLY A 22 -36.75 -2.48 -9.43
N LYS A 23 -36.00 -3.22 -10.25
CA LYS A 23 -35.39 -4.50 -9.88
C LYS A 23 -33.87 -4.38 -9.88
N PRO A 24 -33.20 -4.97 -8.90
CA PRO A 24 -31.74 -5.04 -8.90
C PRO A 24 -31.22 -5.77 -10.15
N LEU A 25 -30.04 -5.36 -10.60
CA LEU A 25 -29.34 -6.07 -11.68
C LEU A 25 -29.11 -7.54 -11.31
N LYS A 26 -29.31 -8.41 -12.29
CA LYS A 26 -29.03 -9.83 -12.20
C LYS A 26 -27.91 -10.17 -13.20
N LEU A 27 -26.92 -10.90 -12.75
CA LEU A 27 -25.97 -11.54 -13.66
C LEU A 27 -26.69 -12.64 -14.44
N ILE A 28 -26.39 -12.78 -15.71
CA ILE A 28 -26.90 -13.87 -16.58
C ILE A 28 -26.25 -15.20 -16.16
N GLU A 29 -24.98 -15.13 -15.82
CA GLU A 29 -24.21 -16.30 -15.39
C GLU A 29 -24.11 -16.36 -13.86
N GLU A 30 -24.13 -17.57 -13.32
CA GLU A 30 -23.92 -17.80 -11.90
C GLU A 30 -22.42 -17.79 -11.59
N PRO A 31 -21.92 -16.90 -10.72
CA PRO A 31 -20.51 -16.84 -10.40
C PRO A 31 -20.07 -18.09 -9.63
N LEU A 32 -18.86 -18.57 -9.90
CA LEU A 32 -18.25 -19.71 -9.21
C LEU A 32 -18.15 -19.51 -7.70
N ARG A 33 -18.05 -18.27 -7.25
CA ARG A 33 -18.04 -17.88 -5.83
C ARG A 33 -18.87 -16.64 -5.59
N LYS A 34 -19.49 -16.57 -4.43
CA LYS A 34 -20.37 -15.45 -4.06
C LYS A 34 -19.59 -14.16 -3.77
N ASN A 35 -18.41 -14.30 -3.19
CA ASN A 35 -17.58 -13.17 -2.76
C ASN A 35 -16.25 -13.20 -3.51
N ILE A 36 -15.87 -12.06 -4.05
CA ILE A 36 -14.54 -11.81 -4.63
C ILE A 36 -13.79 -10.94 -3.61
N PRO A 37 -12.63 -11.38 -3.09
CA PRO A 37 -11.86 -10.56 -2.17
C PRO A 37 -11.45 -9.24 -2.80
N ILE A 38 -11.63 -8.15 -2.06
CA ILE A 38 -11.29 -6.79 -2.50
C ILE A 38 -10.12 -6.28 -1.66
N TYR A 39 -9.04 -5.90 -2.34
CA TYR A 39 -7.86 -5.30 -1.72
C TYR A 39 -7.74 -3.84 -2.15
N LEU A 40 -7.42 -2.96 -1.21
CA LEU A 40 -7.27 -1.54 -1.49
C LEU A 40 -5.82 -1.09 -1.32
N ALA A 41 -5.31 -0.32 -2.29
CA ALA A 41 -4.00 0.32 -2.23
C ALA A 41 -4.13 1.70 -1.56
N ALA A 42 -4.20 1.71 -0.24
CA ALA A 42 -4.35 2.92 0.56
C ALA A 42 -3.00 3.36 1.16
N ILE A 43 -2.73 4.65 1.18
CA ILE A 43 -1.47 5.21 1.68
C ILE A 43 -1.63 6.23 2.82
N GLY A 44 -2.80 6.83 2.99
CA GLY A 44 -3.03 7.81 4.06
C GLY A 44 -3.75 7.20 5.27
N PRO A 45 -3.54 7.71 6.49
CA PRO A 45 -4.12 7.16 7.72
C PRO A 45 -5.62 6.87 7.66
N LYS A 46 -6.42 7.83 7.16
CA LYS A 46 -7.87 7.66 7.03
C LYS A 46 -8.26 6.60 6.00
N ASN A 47 -7.52 6.49 4.90
CA ASN A 47 -7.78 5.50 3.88
C ASN A 47 -7.35 4.10 4.33
N ILE A 48 -6.29 3.98 5.13
CA ILE A 48 -5.87 2.71 5.74
C ILE A 48 -6.93 2.25 6.75
N GLU A 49 -7.43 3.15 7.60
CA GLU A 49 -8.54 2.88 8.51
C GLU A 49 -9.78 2.40 7.75
N LEU A 50 -10.19 3.12 6.70
CA LEU A 50 -11.31 2.72 5.84
C LEU A 50 -11.06 1.36 5.18
N THR A 51 -9.85 1.11 4.69
CA THR A 51 -9.47 -0.17 4.08
C THR A 51 -9.66 -1.33 5.06
N ALA A 52 -9.19 -1.17 6.29
CA ALA A 52 -9.36 -2.17 7.35
C ALA A 52 -10.83 -2.37 7.74
N GLU A 53 -11.65 -1.32 7.65
CA GLU A 53 -13.09 -1.38 7.91
C GLU A 53 -13.84 -2.20 6.85
N ILE A 54 -13.65 -1.88 5.56
CA ILE A 54 -14.54 -2.36 4.49
C ILE A 54 -13.95 -3.42 3.55
N ALA A 55 -12.61 -3.53 3.45
CA ALA A 55 -11.96 -4.42 2.49
C ALA A 55 -11.56 -5.78 3.09
N ASP A 56 -11.20 -6.72 2.22
CA ASP A 56 -10.66 -8.03 2.62
C ASP A 56 -9.15 -8.00 2.80
N GLY A 57 -8.49 -6.98 2.26
CA GLY A 57 -7.05 -6.81 2.40
C GLY A 57 -6.54 -5.44 1.98
N TRP A 58 -5.26 -5.23 2.23
CA TRP A 58 -4.53 -4.00 1.96
C TRP A 58 -3.28 -4.27 1.14
N LEU A 59 -3.01 -3.40 0.17
CA LEU A 59 -1.82 -3.40 -0.67
C LEU A 59 -0.96 -2.17 -0.31
N PRO A 60 -0.16 -2.23 0.75
CA PRO A 60 0.77 -1.14 1.08
C PRO A 60 1.94 -1.08 0.11
N PHE A 61 2.54 0.10 -0.03
CA PHE A 61 3.84 0.27 -0.70
C PHE A 61 4.87 0.80 0.30
N MET A 62 6.11 0.36 0.21
CA MET A 62 7.17 0.60 1.19
C MET A 62 6.79 0.12 2.62
N TYR A 63 6.12 -1.01 2.70
CA TYR A 63 5.80 -1.64 3.99
C TYR A 63 7.02 -2.39 4.52
N SER A 64 7.56 -1.91 5.62
CA SER A 64 8.64 -2.56 6.36
C SER A 64 8.04 -3.61 7.31
N PRO A 65 8.40 -4.89 7.21
CA PRO A 65 7.95 -5.92 8.14
C PRO A 65 8.41 -5.67 9.59
N THR A 66 9.55 -4.98 9.79
CA THR A 66 10.12 -4.73 11.11
C THR A 66 9.65 -3.42 11.74
N LEU A 67 9.32 -2.41 10.94
CA LEU A 67 8.96 -1.05 11.38
C LEU A 67 7.49 -0.70 11.15
N GLY A 68 6.86 -1.34 10.15
CA GLY A 68 5.53 -0.97 9.67
C GLY A 68 4.43 -1.11 10.72
N ASP A 69 4.46 -2.17 11.51
CA ASP A 69 3.46 -2.42 12.54
C ASP A 69 3.36 -1.26 13.54
N LYS A 70 4.49 -0.68 13.95
CA LYS A 70 4.52 0.45 14.89
C LYS A 70 3.77 1.68 14.36
N PHE A 71 3.79 1.88 13.05
CA PHE A 71 3.14 3.03 12.42
C PHE A 71 1.70 2.71 11.99
N PHE A 72 1.47 1.56 11.36
CA PHE A 72 0.20 1.26 10.69
C PHE A 72 -0.84 0.62 11.61
N ASP A 73 -0.45 -0.13 12.63
CA ASP A 73 -1.36 -0.87 13.52
C ASP A 73 -2.43 0.03 14.15
N GLN A 74 -2.09 1.25 14.49
CA GLN A 74 -3.05 2.19 15.07
C GLN A 74 -4.23 2.52 14.13
N PHE A 75 -3.99 2.55 12.82
CA PHE A 75 -5.02 2.84 11.81
C PHE A 75 -5.78 1.58 11.44
N LEU A 76 -5.08 0.47 11.27
CA LEU A 76 -5.68 -0.83 10.98
C LEU A 76 -6.63 -1.27 12.11
N ASN A 77 -6.20 -1.19 13.37
CA ASN A 77 -7.01 -1.58 14.52
C ASN A 77 -8.29 -0.73 14.63
N LYS A 78 -8.22 0.59 14.40
CA LYS A 78 -9.42 1.44 14.34
C LYS A 78 -10.41 0.99 13.26
N GLY A 79 -9.91 0.63 12.08
CA GLY A 79 -10.75 0.12 11.00
C GLY A 79 -11.35 -1.24 11.33
N PHE A 80 -10.59 -2.15 11.92
CA PHE A 80 -11.10 -3.46 12.37
C PHE A 80 -12.22 -3.31 13.41
N GLU A 81 -12.06 -2.41 14.38
CA GLU A 81 -13.12 -2.11 15.36
C GLU A 81 -14.39 -1.58 14.68
N LYS A 82 -14.26 -0.65 13.74
CA LYS A 82 -15.38 -0.06 13.01
C LYS A 82 -16.11 -1.05 12.10
N SER A 83 -15.41 -2.06 11.58
CA SER A 83 -16.00 -3.06 10.69
C SER A 83 -17.16 -3.83 11.31
N GLY A 84 -17.18 -3.94 12.65
CA GLY A 84 -18.14 -4.77 13.38
C GLY A 84 -18.03 -6.28 13.10
N ILE A 85 -17.00 -6.69 12.35
CA ILE A 85 -16.77 -8.11 12.00
C ILE A 85 -15.89 -8.74 13.08
N PRO A 86 -16.38 -9.76 13.80
CA PRO A 86 -15.56 -10.48 14.77
C PRO A 86 -14.28 -11.02 14.14
N ASN A 87 -13.16 -10.85 14.83
CA ASN A 87 -11.84 -11.34 14.39
C ASN A 87 -11.42 -10.84 12.99
N LYS A 88 -11.84 -9.63 12.59
CA LYS A 88 -11.49 -9.04 11.29
C LYS A 88 -9.99 -9.07 11.03
N LYS A 89 -9.17 -8.80 12.05
CA LYS A 89 -7.70 -8.84 11.98
C LYS A 89 -7.17 -10.19 11.51
N ASP A 90 -7.76 -11.30 11.94
CA ASP A 90 -7.27 -12.66 11.65
C ASP A 90 -7.55 -13.10 10.20
N ILE A 91 -8.53 -12.47 9.56
CA ILE A 91 -8.93 -12.76 8.18
C ILE A 91 -8.51 -11.69 7.19
N PHE A 92 -7.98 -10.57 7.68
CA PHE A 92 -7.53 -9.47 6.84
C PHE A 92 -6.14 -9.74 6.30
N ASN A 93 -5.94 -9.54 5.00
CA ASN A 93 -4.68 -9.83 4.35
C ASN A 93 -3.89 -8.54 4.06
N ILE A 94 -2.62 -8.50 4.46
CA ILE A 94 -1.67 -7.46 4.07
C ILE A 94 -0.75 -8.05 3.01
N SER A 95 -0.78 -7.49 1.80
CA SER A 95 -0.02 -7.99 0.65
C SER A 95 0.83 -6.88 0.05
N ALA A 96 2.04 -6.72 0.57
CA ALA A 96 2.98 -5.72 0.10
C ALA A 96 3.70 -6.19 -1.18
N PRO A 97 3.75 -5.37 -2.24
CA PRO A 97 4.62 -5.64 -3.38
C PRO A 97 6.08 -5.42 -2.97
N VAL A 98 6.94 -6.36 -3.34
CA VAL A 98 8.37 -6.30 -3.04
C VAL A 98 9.20 -6.58 -4.29
N PHE A 99 10.40 -6.00 -4.36
CA PHE A 99 11.41 -6.43 -5.33
C PHE A 99 12.00 -7.74 -4.84
N ALA A 100 11.88 -8.80 -5.64
CA ALA A 100 12.33 -10.12 -5.26
C ALA A 100 13.24 -10.74 -6.33
N LYS A 101 14.40 -11.24 -5.91
CA LYS A 101 15.34 -11.92 -6.78
C LYS A 101 16.21 -12.90 -5.99
N LEU A 102 16.18 -14.16 -6.38
CA LEU A 102 17.16 -15.13 -5.91
C LEU A 102 18.45 -14.97 -6.72
N CYS A 103 19.55 -14.65 -6.07
CA CYS A 103 20.87 -14.43 -6.68
C CYS A 103 22.00 -14.69 -5.69
N ASP A 104 23.22 -14.78 -6.21
CA ASP A 104 24.42 -14.83 -5.38
C ASP A 104 24.75 -13.43 -4.80
N GLU A 105 25.47 -13.39 -3.68
CA GLU A 105 25.79 -12.13 -3.00
C GLU A 105 26.61 -11.18 -3.88
N SER A 106 27.46 -11.71 -4.77
CA SER A 106 28.24 -10.92 -5.74
C SER A 106 27.39 -10.19 -6.80
N GLU A 107 26.18 -10.66 -7.05
CA GLU A 107 25.26 -10.07 -8.04
C GLU A 107 24.22 -9.16 -7.38
N ARG A 108 24.04 -9.28 -6.07
CA ARG A 108 22.94 -8.67 -5.29
C ARG A 108 22.80 -7.17 -5.55
N GLU A 109 23.88 -6.41 -5.47
CA GLU A 109 23.85 -4.96 -5.66
C GLU A 109 23.29 -4.58 -7.04
N SER A 110 23.61 -5.32 -8.09
CA SER A 110 23.11 -5.05 -9.44
C SER A 110 21.57 -5.13 -9.52
N TYR A 111 20.95 -6.00 -8.71
CA TYR A 111 19.47 -6.11 -8.65
C TYR A 111 18.85 -5.09 -7.70
N LEU A 112 19.56 -4.66 -6.67
CA LEU A 112 19.08 -3.64 -5.73
C LEU A 112 19.01 -2.24 -6.35
N VAL A 113 19.81 -1.94 -7.36
CA VAL A 113 19.78 -0.63 -8.06
C VAL A 113 18.36 -0.24 -8.48
N THR A 114 17.61 -1.18 -9.07
CA THR A 114 16.23 -0.89 -9.50
C THR A 114 15.30 -0.56 -8.33
N ALA A 115 15.41 -1.28 -7.23
CA ALA A 115 14.62 -1.03 -6.03
C ALA A 115 15.00 0.32 -5.40
N ARG A 116 16.30 0.59 -5.26
CA ARG A 116 16.85 1.85 -4.73
C ARG A 116 16.35 3.05 -5.51
N ASN A 117 16.45 3.01 -6.85
CA ASN A 117 15.96 4.08 -7.74
C ASN A 117 14.46 4.31 -7.56
N ASN A 118 13.69 3.22 -7.48
CA ASN A 118 12.25 3.31 -7.32
C ASN A 118 11.86 3.93 -5.98
N TYR A 119 12.41 3.46 -4.86
CA TYR A 119 12.11 4.03 -3.54
C TYR A 119 12.59 5.47 -3.40
N THR A 120 13.75 5.82 -3.97
CA THR A 120 14.25 7.20 -4.01
C THR A 120 13.33 8.12 -4.79
N LEU A 121 12.74 7.68 -5.92
CA LEU A 121 11.71 8.43 -6.64
C LEU A 121 10.49 8.73 -5.74
N TYR A 122 10.02 7.74 -4.99
CA TYR A 122 8.85 7.94 -4.12
C TYR A 122 9.15 8.89 -2.97
N VAL A 123 10.28 8.74 -2.30
CA VAL A 123 10.68 9.61 -1.18
C VAL A 123 11.03 11.02 -1.67
N GLY A 124 11.77 11.14 -2.77
CA GLY A 124 12.27 12.42 -3.28
C GLY A 124 11.31 13.21 -4.16
N GLY A 125 10.46 12.50 -4.95
CA GLY A 125 9.75 13.13 -6.06
C GLY A 125 8.24 12.92 -6.15
N MET A 126 7.64 12.05 -5.34
CA MET A 126 6.21 11.75 -5.42
C MET A 126 5.37 12.66 -4.52
N GLY A 127 4.97 13.79 -5.10
CA GLY A 127 4.12 14.77 -4.44
C GLY A 127 4.82 16.11 -4.21
N ALA A 128 4.08 17.10 -3.67
CA ALA A 128 4.66 18.37 -3.26
C ALA A 128 5.59 18.17 -2.05
N LYS A 129 6.62 19.01 -1.95
CA LYS A 129 7.65 18.95 -0.90
C LYS A 129 7.05 18.71 0.51
N ASP A 130 5.97 19.43 0.84
CA ASP A 130 5.35 19.38 2.17
C ASP A 130 4.17 18.37 2.27
N LYS A 131 3.93 17.55 1.23
CA LYS A 131 2.81 16.63 1.13
C LYS A 131 3.19 15.26 0.55
N ASN A 132 4.46 14.89 0.64
CA ASN A 132 4.93 13.58 0.20
C ASN A 132 4.73 12.55 1.33
N PHE A 133 3.78 11.65 1.11
CA PHE A 133 3.49 10.58 2.08
C PHE A 133 4.69 9.66 2.32
N TYR A 134 5.43 9.30 1.28
CA TYR A 134 6.56 8.36 1.40
C TYR A 134 7.77 8.98 2.07
N PHE A 135 7.96 10.29 1.90
CA PHE A 135 8.91 11.05 2.72
C PHE A 135 8.53 10.95 4.20
N ASN A 136 7.28 11.24 4.54
CA ASN A 136 6.80 11.17 5.91
C ASN A 136 6.89 9.76 6.47
N LEU A 137 6.58 8.73 5.67
CA LEU A 137 6.71 7.34 6.08
C LEU A 137 8.17 6.97 6.41
N MET A 138 9.12 7.41 5.61
CA MET A 138 10.55 7.21 5.87
C MET A 138 11.00 7.91 7.15
N CYS A 139 10.47 9.10 7.46
CA CYS A 139 10.68 9.78 8.74
C CYS A 139 10.11 8.96 9.91
N GLU A 140 8.90 8.42 9.78
CA GLU A 140 8.28 7.55 10.81
C GLU A 140 9.07 6.25 11.05
N TYR A 141 9.79 5.78 10.05
CA TYR A 141 10.74 4.67 10.18
C TYR A 141 12.06 5.06 10.85
N GLY A 142 12.27 6.34 11.18
CA GLY A 142 13.46 6.85 11.87
C GLY A 142 14.56 7.38 10.97
N TYR A 143 14.29 7.61 9.69
CA TYR A 143 15.26 8.09 8.69
C TYR A 143 15.02 9.55 8.26
N GLU A 144 14.56 10.43 9.15
CA GLU A 144 14.19 11.81 8.83
C GLU A 144 15.33 12.62 8.17
N ASP A 145 16.54 12.53 8.72
CA ASP A 145 17.71 13.27 8.19
C ASP A 145 18.07 12.82 6.77
N VAL A 146 18.03 11.51 6.54
CA VAL A 146 18.34 10.93 5.22
C VAL A 146 17.22 11.21 4.24
N ALA A 147 15.97 11.08 4.64
CA ALA A 147 14.82 11.42 3.79
C ALA A 147 14.87 12.87 3.31
N SER A 148 15.29 13.80 4.20
CA SER A 148 15.45 15.22 3.88
C SER A 148 16.54 15.45 2.83
N GLN A 149 17.69 14.79 2.97
CA GLN A 149 18.79 14.88 2.01
C GLN A 149 18.40 14.27 0.65
N ILE A 150 17.76 13.10 0.64
CA ILE A 150 17.24 12.46 -0.57
C ILE A 150 16.29 13.40 -1.30
N GLN A 151 15.33 14.00 -0.60
CA GLN A 151 14.36 14.89 -1.22
C GLN A 151 15.03 16.16 -1.78
N GLU A 152 15.98 16.75 -1.06
CA GLU A 152 16.71 17.93 -1.51
C GLU A 152 17.50 17.66 -2.79
N LEU A 153 18.31 16.61 -2.82
CA LEU A 153 19.09 16.22 -3.99
C LEU A 153 18.18 15.86 -5.18
N TYR A 154 17.13 15.09 -4.92
CA TYR A 154 16.20 14.69 -5.97
C TYR A 154 15.53 15.88 -6.64
N LEU A 155 15.07 16.88 -5.86
CA LEU A 155 14.44 18.11 -6.37
C LEU A 155 15.43 19.04 -7.11
N LYS A 156 16.74 18.96 -6.80
CA LYS A 156 17.80 19.62 -7.55
C LYS A 156 18.14 18.93 -8.88
N GLY A 157 17.63 17.71 -9.10
CA GLY A 157 17.96 16.88 -10.27
C GLY A 157 19.18 15.97 -10.08
N GLU A 158 19.79 15.97 -8.90
CA GLU A 158 20.95 15.16 -8.49
C GLU A 158 20.49 13.75 -8.06
N LYS A 159 19.81 13.06 -8.98
CA LYS A 159 19.09 11.81 -8.65
C LYS A 159 20.00 10.67 -8.28
N THR A 160 21.13 10.52 -8.96
CA THR A 160 22.11 9.45 -8.66
C THR A 160 22.72 9.60 -7.27
N GLU A 161 22.98 10.85 -6.85
CA GLU A 161 23.48 11.15 -5.52
C GLU A 161 22.40 10.85 -4.45
N ALA A 162 21.14 11.24 -4.74
CA ALA A 162 20.01 10.90 -3.89
C ALA A 162 19.82 9.38 -3.72
N GLU A 163 19.95 8.62 -4.81
CA GLU A 163 19.89 7.15 -4.80
C GLU A 163 20.98 6.53 -3.92
N GLY A 164 22.19 7.09 -3.94
CA GLY A 164 23.30 6.64 -3.12
C GLY A 164 23.11 6.85 -1.62
N LEU A 165 22.15 7.71 -1.22
CA LEU A 165 21.83 7.95 0.20
C LEU A 165 20.77 7.00 0.77
N PHE A 166 20.06 6.22 -0.07
CA PHE A 166 19.01 5.35 0.42
C PHE A 166 19.61 4.28 1.35
N PRO A 167 19.14 4.14 2.61
CA PRO A 167 19.75 3.27 3.60
C PRO A 167 19.69 1.78 3.19
N ASP A 168 20.83 1.08 3.30
CA ASP A 168 20.93 -0.32 2.91
C ASP A 168 20.10 -1.23 3.81
N ASP A 169 20.05 -0.96 5.11
CA ASP A 169 19.26 -1.70 6.08
C ASP A 169 17.76 -1.57 5.81
N LEU A 170 17.28 -0.38 5.47
CA LEU A 170 15.88 -0.19 5.05
C LEU A 170 15.61 -0.85 3.69
N LEU A 171 16.56 -0.78 2.77
CA LEU A 171 16.44 -1.44 1.47
C LEU A 171 16.35 -2.96 1.61
N ASP A 172 17.13 -3.53 2.53
CA ASP A 172 17.08 -4.95 2.87
C ASP A 172 15.73 -5.36 3.45
N ASP A 173 15.17 -4.54 4.33
CA ASP A 173 13.87 -4.78 4.95
C ASP A 173 12.70 -4.67 3.95
N LEU A 174 12.87 -3.84 2.92
CA LEU A 174 11.86 -3.61 1.87
C LEU A 174 11.98 -4.53 0.65
N THR A 175 12.98 -5.44 0.60
CA THR A 175 13.24 -6.29 -0.57
C THR A 175 13.51 -7.74 -0.20
N LEU A 176 13.28 -8.65 -1.14
CA LEU A 176 13.63 -10.06 -1.04
C LEU A 176 14.68 -10.39 -2.12
N VAL A 177 15.84 -9.73 -2.04
CA VAL A 177 16.94 -9.89 -3.01
C VAL A 177 18.16 -10.52 -2.33
N GLY A 178 18.63 -11.65 -2.82
CA GLY A 178 19.82 -12.33 -2.30
C GLY A 178 19.76 -13.84 -2.36
N SER A 179 20.59 -14.48 -1.55
CA SER A 179 20.64 -15.93 -1.42
C SER A 179 19.36 -16.50 -0.78
N LYS A 180 19.16 -17.80 -0.96
CA LYS A 180 18.03 -18.51 -0.37
C LYS A 180 17.99 -18.37 1.17
N ASP A 181 19.13 -18.32 1.80
CA ASP A 181 19.20 -18.24 3.27
C ASP A 181 18.83 -16.83 3.73
N ARG A 182 19.33 -15.77 3.06
CA ARG A 182 18.95 -14.38 3.33
C ARG A 182 17.44 -14.13 3.14
N ILE A 183 16.82 -14.72 2.10
CA ILE A 183 15.38 -14.51 1.82
C ILE A 183 14.48 -15.24 2.83
N LYS A 184 15.02 -16.24 3.56
CA LYS A 184 14.26 -16.98 4.57
C LYS A 184 14.31 -16.36 5.98
N GLU A 185 15.31 -15.53 6.24
CA GLU A 185 15.42 -14.76 7.47
C GLU A 185 14.36 -13.66 7.55
#